data_197c2c7ddc756649956c561dc73f928c
#
_entry.id   197c2c7ddc756649956c561dc73f928c
#
_cell.length_a   1.000
_cell.length_b   1.000
_cell.length_c   1.000
_cell.angle_alpha   90.00
_cell.angle_beta   90.00
_cell.angle_gamma   90.00
#
_symmetry.space_group_name_H-M   'P 1'
#
loop_
_entity.id
_entity.type
_entity.pdbx_description
1 polymer ?
#
loop_
_entity_poly.entity_id
_entity_poly.type
_entity_poly.pdbx_seq_one_letter_code
_entity_poly.pdbx_strand_id
1 'polypeptide(L)'
;FAPTKFSLSHSMARIHANENGARFISMPDYTRDMMKGGALDADFLEIYKKVQKLKDILTNADKIHITTKAGTDIHIHAEGRIGNEVSGVCRTSGTWGSPPNIEVNVSPIEHLTQGKVVVDGSIPMPEIGVVTQPVVLTIEDGCITRFEGGKEAEIFKQLLKIDENPNNKVLAEFGIGMNDKATLKGSMLEDEGAYGTCHLGFGHNADQGGVNEASVHID
;
A
#
# COMPACT_ATOMS: atom_id res chain seq x y z
N PHE A 1 1.80 -21.07 -3.92
CA PHE A 1 0.57 -20.25 -4.04
C PHE A 1 -0.22 -20.33 -2.75
N ALA A 2 -0.60 -19.20 -2.19
CA ALA A 2 -1.37 -19.10 -0.95
C ALA A 2 -2.64 -18.25 -1.18
N PRO A 3 -3.72 -18.83 -1.71
CA PRO A 3 -5.02 -18.18 -1.82
C PRO A 3 -5.69 -18.21 -0.43
N THR A 4 -5.64 -17.12 0.27
CA THR A 4 -6.15 -17.00 1.64
C THR A 4 -7.07 -15.79 1.77
N LYS A 5 -7.87 -15.71 2.83
CA LYS A 5 -8.70 -14.53 3.07
C LYS A 5 -7.86 -13.31 3.42
N PHE A 6 -6.76 -13.52 4.15
CA PHE A 6 -5.85 -12.47 4.57
C PHE A 6 -4.48 -12.65 3.93
N SER A 7 -3.74 -11.57 3.77
CA SER A 7 -2.38 -11.60 3.24
C SER A 7 -1.46 -12.43 4.14
N LEU A 8 -0.59 -13.21 3.50
CA LEU A 8 0.53 -13.88 4.17
C LEU A 8 1.87 -13.22 3.84
N SER A 9 1.84 -12.05 3.18
CA SER A 9 3.03 -11.32 2.72
C SER A 9 3.99 -11.00 3.87
N HIS A 10 3.45 -10.67 5.05
CA HIS A 10 4.20 -10.32 6.27
C HIS A 10 4.38 -11.49 7.24
N SER A 11 3.98 -12.70 6.85
CA SER A 11 4.08 -13.86 7.74
C SER A 11 5.51 -14.39 7.85
N MET A 12 5.93 -14.78 9.06
CA MET A 12 7.21 -15.45 9.27
C MET A 12 7.34 -16.73 8.45
N ALA A 13 6.24 -17.42 8.20
CA ALA A 13 6.22 -18.61 7.34
C ALA A 13 6.66 -18.29 5.91
N ARG A 14 6.19 -17.18 5.33
CA ARG A 14 6.63 -16.71 4.00
C ARG A 14 8.10 -16.31 4.03
N ILE A 15 8.52 -15.54 5.04
CA ILE A 15 9.91 -15.10 5.19
C ILE A 15 10.86 -16.30 5.24
N HIS A 16 10.62 -17.24 6.15
CA HIS A 16 11.43 -18.46 6.27
C HIS A 16 11.42 -19.31 4.99
N ALA A 17 10.27 -19.42 4.30
CA ALA A 17 10.22 -20.13 3.04
C ALA A 17 11.12 -19.48 1.97
N ASN A 18 11.09 -18.15 1.85
CA ASN A 18 11.94 -17.41 0.91
C ASN A 18 13.43 -17.52 1.27
N GLU A 19 13.81 -17.39 2.55
CA GLU A 19 15.18 -17.57 3.03
C GLU A 19 15.73 -18.96 2.69
N ASN A 20 14.87 -19.98 2.67
CA ASN A 20 15.23 -21.35 2.24
C ASN A 20 15.04 -21.56 0.72
N GLY A 21 14.95 -20.51 -0.05
CA GLY A 21 14.95 -20.55 -1.51
C GLY A 21 13.61 -20.82 -2.17
N ALA A 22 12.52 -20.92 -1.42
CA ALA A 22 11.19 -21.07 -2.01
C ALA A 22 10.75 -19.78 -2.73
N ARG A 23 10.00 -19.94 -3.83
CA ARG A 23 9.25 -18.86 -4.45
C ARG A 23 7.85 -18.86 -3.85
N PHE A 24 7.36 -17.69 -3.47
CA PHE A 24 6.08 -17.57 -2.78
C PHE A 24 5.15 -16.59 -3.53
N ILE A 25 3.90 -16.98 -3.73
CA ILE A 25 2.85 -16.11 -4.26
C ILE A 25 1.75 -16.03 -3.21
N SER A 26 1.57 -14.82 -2.64
CA SER A 26 0.44 -14.48 -1.78
C SER A 26 -0.74 -14.04 -2.65
N MET A 27 -1.92 -14.57 -2.39
CA MET A 27 -3.12 -14.28 -3.17
C MET A 27 -4.31 -14.05 -2.21
N PRO A 28 -4.25 -13.02 -1.36
CA PRO A 28 -5.32 -12.74 -0.43
C PRO A 28 -6.58 -12.32 -1.16
N ASP A 29 -7.73 -12.74 -0.64
CA ASP A 29 -9.08 -12.40 -1.14
C ASP A 29 -9.28 -12.59 -2.65
N TYR A 30 -8.62 -13.60 -3.22
CA TYR A 30 -8.61 -13.85 -4.66
C TYR A 30 -9.95 -14.39 -5.15
N THR A 31 -10.50 -13.77 -6.17
CA THR A 31 -11.80 -14.14 -6.75
C THR A 31 -11.66 -14.83 -8.12
N ARG A 32 -12.73 -15.54 -8.55
CA ARG A 32 -12.77 -16.12 -9.89
C ARG A 32 -12.73 -15.09 -11.00
N ASP A 33 -13.23 -13.89 -10.74
CA ASP A 33 -13.27 -12.81 -11.74
C ASP A 33 -11.88 -12.25 -12.00
N MET A 34 -11.01 -12.20 -11.00
CA MET A 34 -9.59 -11.88 -11.17
C MET A 34 -8.87 -12.86 -12.10
N MET A 35 -9.33 -14.10 -12.20
CA MET A 35 -8.75 -15.13 -13.08
C MET A 35 -9.19 -15.02 -14.54
N LYS A 36 -10.18 -14.17 -14.87
CA LYS A 36 -10.76 -14.07 -16.21
C LYS A 36 -10.08 -13.03 -17.11
N GLY A 37 -9.04 -12.39 -16.62
CA GLY A 37 -8.35 -11.31 -17.32
C GLY A 37 -8.37 -9.99 -16.53
N GLY A 38 -8.09 -8.88 -17.20
CA GLY A 38 -7.97 -7.58 -16.55
C GLY A 38 -6.56 -7.39 -15.96
N ALA A 39 -6.44 -7.11 -14.68
CA ALA A 39 -5.15 -6.81 -14.05
C ALA A 39 -4.09 -7.91 -14.23
N LEU A 40 -4.50 -9.18 -14.38
CA LEU A 40 -3.58 -10.29 -14.68
C LEU A 40 -3.07 -10.32 -16.13
N ASP A 41 -3.69 -9.59 -17.05
CA ASP A 41 -3.25 -9.50 -18.43
C ASP A 41 -2.14 -8.43 -18.64
N ALA A 42 -1.68 -7.80 -17.58
CA ALA A 42 -0.57 -6.86 -17.64
C ALA A 42 0.73 -7.53 -18.12
N ASP A 43 1.57 -6.80 -18.84
CA ASP A 43 2.92 -7.28 -19.14
C ASP A 43 3.84 -7.08 -17.94
N PHE A 44 3.77 -8.03 -17.01
CA PHE A 44 4.56 -8.01 -15.76
C PHE A 44 6.06 -7.83 -16.04
N LEU A 45 6.60 -8.34 -17.13
CA LEU A 45 8.04 -8.24 -17.43
C LEU A 45 8.45 -6.86 -17.91
N GLU A 46 7.62 -6.22 -18.73
CA GLU A 46 7.86 -4.84 -19.16
C GLU A 46 7.64 -3.86 -18.00
N ILE A 47 6.60 -4.08 -17.18
CA ILE A 47 6.33 -3.26 -16.01
C ILE A 47 7.45 -3.41 -14.97
N TYR A 48 8.00 -4.62 -14.78
CA TYR A 48 9.11 -4.89 -13.87
C TYR A 48 10.31 -3.97 -14.11
N LYS A 49 10.64 -3.67 -15.37
CA LYS A 49 11.73 -2.75 -15.70
C LYS A 49 11.47 -1.31 -15.21
N LYS A 50 10.21 -0.90 -15.22
CA LYS A 50 9.79 0.43 -14.70
C LYS A 50 9.76 0.43 -13.18
N VAL A 51 9.30 -0.67 -12.58
CA VAL A 51 9.31 -0.89 -11.12
C VAL A 51 10.71 -0.73 -10.55
N GLN A 52 11.74 -1.36 -11.18
CA GLN A 52 13.13 -1.23 -10.72
C GLN A 52 13.61 0.22 -10.72
N LYS A 53 13.32 0.97 -11.77
CA LYS A 53 13.69 2.40 -11.87
C LYS A 53 12.99 3.25 -10.80
N LEU A 54 11.69 3.00 -10.56
CA LEU A 54 10.94 3.74 -9.56
C LEU A 54 11.41 3.40 -8.15
N LYS A 55 11.73 2.14 -7.87
CA LYS A 55 12.35 1.70 -6.63
C LYS A 55 13.65 2.45 -6.34
N ASP A 56 14.51 2.56 -7.35
CA ASP A 56 15.77 3.32 -7.21
C ASP A 56 15.49 4.80 -6.93
N ILE A 57 14.47 5.38 -7.55
CA ILE A 57 14.07 6.77 -7.29
C ILE A 57 13.60 6.92 -5.85
N LEU A 58 12.69 6.06 -5.36
CA LEU A 58 12.19 6.13 -3.98
C LEU A 58 13.30 5.86 -2.96
N THR A 59 14.23 4.94 -3.24
CA THR A 59 15.37 4.63 -2.36
C THR A 59 16.30 5.84 -2.19
N ASN A 60 16.41 6.69 -3.20
CA ASN A 60 17.28 7.87 -3.17
C ASN A 60 16.51 9.18 -2.87
N ALA A 61 15.23 9.08 -2.55
CA ALA A 61 14.41 10.24 -2.25
C ALA A 61 14.52 10.62 -0.77
N ASP A 62 14.94 11.86 -0.49
CA ASP A 62 14.88 12.42 0.87
C ASP A 62 13.47 12.89 1.20
N LYS A 63 12.78 13.49 0.20
CA LYS A 63 11.46 14.09 0.35
C LYS A 63 10.59 13.77 -0.86
N ILE A 64 9.32 13.54 -0.58
CA ILE A 64 8.28 13.28 -1.57
C ILE A 64 7.18 14.32 -1.34
N HIS A 65 6.79 15.05 -2.38
CA HIS A 65 5.68 15.98 -2.34
C HIS A 65 4.59 15.51 -3.31
N ILE A 66 3.38 15.33 -2.78
CA ILE A 66 2.25 14.83 -3.55
C ILE A 66 1.16 15.90 -3.57
N THR A 67 0.72 16.24 -4.78
CA THR A 67 -0.44 17.10 -4.98
C THR A 67 -1.43 16.46 -5.95
N THR A 68 -2.73 16.64 -5.69
CA THR A 68 -3.79 16.16 -6.60
C THR A 68 -4.82 17.25 -6.86
N LYS A 69 -5.57 17.10 -7.95
CA LYS A 69 -6.69 17.99 -8.26
C LYS A 69 -7.80 17.93 -7.21
N ALA A 70 -7.95 16.80 -6.51
CA ALA A 70 -8.90 16.62 -5.42
C ALA A 70 -8.53 17.43 -4.16
N GLY A 71 -7.29 17.88 -4.05
CA GLY A 71 -6.82 18.76 -2.97
C GLY A 71 -5.86 18.09 -1.99
N THR A 72 -5.31 16.93 -2.30
CA THR A 72 -4.15 16.39 -1.57
C THR A 72 -2.98 17.36 -1.75
N ASP A 73 -2.31 17.65 -0.64
CA ASP A 73 -1.05 18.42 -0.56
C ASP A 73 -0.31 17.95 0.68
N ILE A 74 0.66 17.03 0.50
CA ILE A 74 1.36 16.34 1.58
C ILE A 74 2.84 16.23 1.29
N HIS A 75 3.65 16.48 2.30
CA HIS A 75 5.10 16.36 2.29
C HIS A 75 5.52 15.14 3.13
N ILE A 76 6.17 14.19 2.51
CA ILE A 76 6.65 12.95 3.13
C ILE A 76 8.18 12.99 3.16
N HIS A 77 8.77 12.57 4.26
CA HIS A 77 10.21 12.39 4.40
C HIS A 77 10.55 10.89 4.35
N ALA A 78 11.53 10.54 3.51
CA ALA A 78 11.96 9.16 3.29
C ALA A 78 13.49 8.99 3.29
N GLU A 79 14.24 10.00 3.78
CA GLU A 79 15.71 9.97 3.80
C GLU A 79 16.24 8.71 4.48
N GLY A 80 17.10 7.96 3.76
CA GLY A 80 17.69 6.72 4.25
C GLY A 80 16.76 5.51 4.26
N ARG A 81 15.51 5.64 3.78
CA ARG A 81 14.58 4.53 3.60
C ARG A 81 14.85 3.82 2.27
N ILE A 82 14.60 2.52 2.24
CA ILE A 82 14.76 1.72 1.03
C ILE A 82 13.40 1.51 0.40
N GLY A 83 13.30 1.79 -0.90
CA GLY A 83 12.10 1.48 -1.67
C GLY A 83 11.89 -0.03 -1.77
N ASN A 84 10.69 -0.48 -1.53
CA ASN A 84 10.26 -1.86 -1.69
C ASN A 84 9.53 -2.03 -3.02
N GLU A 85 9.49 -3.26 -3.51
CA GLU A 85 8.75 -3.58 -4.74
C GLU A 85 7.83 -4.79 -4.55
N VAL A 86 6.63 -4.68 -5.09
CA VAL A 86 5.73 -5.80 -5.32
C VAL A 86 5.53 -5.89 -6.83
N SER A 87 6.34 -6.68 -7.50
CA SER A 87 6.36 -6.72 -8.99
C SER A 87 5.52 -7.85 -9.59
N GLY A 88 5.02 -8.78 -8.77
CA GLY A 88 4.37 -10.00 -9.24
C GLY A 88 5.30 -10.97 -9.98
N VAL A 89 6.59 -10.65 -10.12
CA VAL A 89 7.58 -11.46 -10.84
C VAL A 89 8.39 -12.32 -9.87
N CYS A 90 8.03 -13.60 -9.77
CA CYS A 90 8.68 -14.58 -8.87
C CYS A 90 9.47 -15.63 -9.66
N ARG A 91 10.55 -15.22 -10.35
CA ARG A 91 11.35 -16.10 -11.23
C ARG A 91 12.54 -16.73 -10.55
N THR A 92 13.11 -16.04 -9.58
CA THR A 92 14.34 -16.48 -8.88
C THR A 92 14.02 -17.09 -7.52
N SER A 93 14.93 -17.93 -7.03
CA SER A 93 14.87 -18.50 -5.68
C SER A 93 14.77 -17.39 -4.63
N GLY A 94 13.96 -17.58 -3.61
CA GLY A 94 13.78 -16.63 -2.51
C GLY A 94 12.89 -15.43 -2.81
N THR A 95 12.28 -15.34 -4.01
CA THR A 95 11.40 -14.23 -4.36
C THR A 95 9.94 -14.48 -3.97
N TRP A 96 9.20 -13.39 -3.78
CA TRP A 96 7.77 -13.42 -3.54
C TRP A 96 7.04 -12.36 -4.36
N GLY A 97 5.73 -12.48 -4.45
CA GLY A 97 4.87 -11.50 -5.10
C GLY A 97 3.40 -11.71 -4.74
N SER A 98 2.59 -10.75 -5.11
CA SER A 98 1.15 -10.73 -4.84
C SER A 98 0.36 -10.24 -6.07
N PRO A 99 0.48 -10.93 -7.24
CA PRO A 99 -0.24 -10.50 -8.42
C PRO A 99 -1.76 -10.55 -8.19
N PRO A 100 -2.55 -9.62 -8.78
CA PRO A 100 -2.16 -8.66 -9.79
C PRO A 100 -1.56 -7.36 -9.26
N ASN A 101 -1.32 -7.22 -7.95
CA ASN A 101 -0.64 -6.05 -7.41
C ASN A 101 0.75 -5.87 -8.05
N ILE A 102 0.99 -4.69 -8.58
CA ILE A 102 2.31 -4.23 -9.03
C ILE A 102 2.48 -2.82 -8.51
N GLU A 103 3.39 -2.63 -7.57
CA GLU A 103 3.64 -1.34 -6.95
C GLU A 103 5.10 -1.15 -6.57
N VAL A 104 5.43 0.07 -6.24
CA VAL A 104 6.65 0.43 -5.49
C VAL A 104 6.24 1.27 -4.31
N ASN A 105 6.72 0.92 -3.13
CA ASN A 105 6.42 1.64 -1.93
C ASN A 105 7.67 1.99 -1.11
N VAL A 106 7.50 2.87 -0.15
CA VAL A 106 8.53 3.24 0.83
C VAL A 106 7.86 3.55 2.16
N SER A 107 8.48 3.12 3.27
CA SER A 107 8.05 3.54 4.60
C SER A 107 8.53 4.95 4.89
N PRO A 108 7.64 5.92 5.16
CA PRO A 108 8.03 7.27 5.57
C PRO A 108 8.79 7.29 6.90
N ILE A 109 9.50 8.40 7.17
CA ILE A 109 9.98 8.68 8.53
C ILE A 109 8.76 9.09 9.36
N GLU A 110 8.42 8.30 10.36
CA GLU A 110 7.12 8.22 11.01
C GLU A 110 6.59 9.54 11.57
N HIS A 111 7.46 10.47 11.96
CA HIS A 111 7.08 11.71 12.63
C HIS A 111 7.38 12.99 11.81
N LEU A 112 7.71 12.85 10.53
CA LEU A 112 8.10 14.01 9.70
C LEU A 112 7.11 14.37 8.59
N THR A 113 6.07 13.58 8.40
CA THR A 113 5.06 13.85 7.38
C THR A 113 4.10 14.93 7.81
N GLN A 114 3.82 15.88 6.92
CA GLN A 114 2.91 17.00 7.16
C GLN A 114 2.03 17.24 5.93
N GLY A 115 0.76 17.52 6.13
CA GLY A 115 -0.11 17.96 5.06
C GLY A 115 -1.52 17.44 5.13
N LYS A 116 -2.19 17.49 3.99
CA LYS A 116 -3.58 17.06 3.81
C LYS A 116 -3.66 16.00 2.73
N VAL A 117 -4.44 14.97 2.99
CA VAL A 117 -4.76 13.91 2.04
C VAL A 117 -6.25 13.95 1.72
N VAL A 118 -6.59 13.88 0.45
CA VAL A 118 -7.96 13.67 -0.01
C VAL A 118 -8.00 12.31 -0.69
N VAL A 119 -8.61 11.34 -0.01
CA VAL A 119 -8.83 10.01 -0.56
C VAL A 119 -10.07 10.05 -1.43
N ASP A 120 -9.87 9.93 -2.74
CA ASP A 120 -10.92 10.01 -3.76
C ASP A 120 -11.05 8.73 -4.60
N GLY A 121 -10.29 7.69 -4.25
CA GLY A 121 -10.28 6.39 -4.91
C GLY A 121 -10.98 5.30 -4.11
N SER A 122 -10.24 4.59 -3.29
CA SER A 122 -10.76 3.50 -2.44
C SER A 122 -10.04 3.45 -1.10
N ILE A 123 -10.69 2.79 -0.15
CA ILE A 123 -10.08 2.25 1.07
C ILE A 123 -10.46 0.77 1.04
N PRO A 124 -9.52 -0.15 0.72
CA PRO A 124 -9.84 -1.52 0.32
C PRO A 124 -10.21 -2.41 1.53
N MET A 125 -11.12 -1.91 2.34
CA MET A 125 -11.74 -2.62 3.46
C MET A 125 -13.18 -2.99 3.10
N PRO A 126 -13.67 -4.19 3.52
CA PRO A 126 -15.02 -4.65 3.17
C PRO A 126 -16.15 -3.67 3.55
N GLU A 127 -15.91 -2.85 4.57
CA GLU A 127 -16.86 -1.88 5.09
C GLU A 127 -16.94 -0.59 4.26
N ILE A 128 -15.95 -0.33 3.39
CA ILE A 128 -15.82 0.91 2.60
C ILE A 128 -15.73 0.59 1.11
N GLY A 129 -14.63 -0.02 0.65
CA GLY A 129 -14.36 -0.25 -0.77
C GLY A 129 -14.05 1.03 -1.53
N VAL A 130 -14.64 1.21 -2.72
CA VAL A 130 -14.53 2.45 -3.50
C VAL A 130 -15.30 3.56 -2.79
N VAL A 131 -14.63 4.68 -2.50
CA VAL A 131 -15.26 5.79 -1.78
C VAL A 131 -16.30 6.50 -2.64
N THR A 132 -17.42 6.84 -2.04
CA THR A 132 -18.52 7.58 -2.70
C THR A 132 -18.45 9.08 -2.43
N GLN A 133 -17.83 9.44 -1.30
CA GLN A 133 -17.52 10.81 -0.92
C GLN A 133 -16.07 10.87 -0.46
N PRO A 134 -15.28 11.86 -0.90
CA PRO A 134 -13.89 11.96 -0.51
C PRO A 134 -13.70 11.98 1.01
N VAL A 135 -12.74 11.19 1.49
CA VAL A 135 -12.28 11.23 2.89
C VAL A 135 -11.08 12.16 2.96
N VAL A 136 -11.14 13.13 3.84
CA VAL A 136 -10.06 14.11 4.03
C VAL A 136 -9.36 13.87 5.37
N LEU A 137 -8.04 13.69 5.29
CA LEU A 137 -7.19 13.47 6.46
C LEU A 137 -6.22 14.63 6.60
N THR A 138 -6.09 15.15 7.82
CA THR A 138 -4.98 16.06 8.17
C THR A 138 -3.89 15.25 8.84
N ILE A 139 -2.67 15.38 8.35
CA ILE A 139 -1.48 14.70 8.87
C ILE A 139 -0.57 15.72 9.50
N GLU A 140 -0.27 15.55 10.77
CA GLU A 140 0.69 16.37 11.54
C GLU A 140 1.63 15.41 12.28
N ASP A 141 2.93 15.70 12.21
CA ASP A 141 3.98 14.88 12.81
C ASP A 141 3.82 13.38 12.49
N GLY A 142 3.50 13.09 11.20
CA GLY A 142 3.32 11.74 10.67
C GLY A 142 2.05 11.02 11.13
N CYS A 143 1.16 11.68 11.87
CA CYS A 143 -0.05 11.07 12.42
C CYS A 143 -1.32 11.71 11.86
N ILE A 144 -2.37 10.94 11.66
CA ILE A 144 -3.69 11.50 11.39
C ILE A 144 -4.16 12.24 12.64
N THR A 145 -4.39 13.54 12.51
CA THR A 145 -4.93 14.39 13.59
C THR A 145 -6.42 14.73 13.38
N ARG A 146 -6.89 14.65 12.13
CA ARG A 146 -8.27 14.99 11.78
C ARG A 146 -8.80 14.10 10.66
N PHE A 147 -10.05 13.69 10.81
CA PHE A 147 -10.83 12.96 9.81
C PHE A 147 -12.02 13.82 9.42
N GLU A 148 -12.22 14.07 8.12
CA GLU A 148 -13.35 14.82 7.59
C GLU A 148 -13.92 14.07 6.38
N GLY A 149 -15.21 14.17 6.17
CA GLY A 149 -15.92 13.49 5.11
C GLY A 149 -17.24 12.90 5.61
N GLY A 150 -17.81 12.00 4.84
CA GLY A 150 -19.07 11.37 5.17
C GLY A 150 -18.91 10.14 6.07
N LYS A 151 -19.78 9.16 5.81
CA LYS A 151 -19.83 7.89 6.55
C LYS A 151 -18.51 7.10 6.43
N GLU A 152 -17.86 7.16 5.27
CA GLU A 152 -16.59 6.46 5.02
C GLU A 152 -15.47 6.95 5.95
N ALA A 153 -15.41 8.25 6.24
CA ALA A 153 -14.44 8.81 7.18
C ALA A 153 -14.61 8.27 8.60
N GLU A 154 -15.85 8.17 9.06
CA GLU A 154 -16.17 7.61 10.38
C GLU A 154 -15.87 6.12 10.46
N ILE A 155 -16.17 5.36 9.41
CA ILE A 155 -15.84 3.92 9.34
C ILE A 155 -14.32 3.74 9.35
N PHE A 156 -13.58 4.51 8.53
CA PHE A 156 -12.12 4.42 8.48
C PHE A 156 -11.50 4.70 9.85
N LYS A 157 -11.95 5.74 10.54
CA LYS A 157 -11.51 6.07 11.90
C LYS A 157 -11.74 4.91 12.88
N GLN A 158 -12.89 4.22 12.78
CA GLN A 158 -13.20 3.05 13.60
C GLN A 158 -12.29 1.85 13.28
N LEU A 159 -12.03 1.60 11.98
CA LEU A 159 -11.18 0.50 11.54
C LEU A 159 -9.72 0.66 11.99
N LEU A 160 -9.23 1.89 12.09
CA LEU A 160 -7.90 2.18 12.62
C LEU A 160 -7.76 1.88 14.11
N LYS A 161 -8.85 1.76 14.88
CA LYS A 161 -8.80 1.42 16.31
C LYS A 161 -7.80 2.27 17.12
N ILE A 162 -7.82 3.58 16.89
CA ILE A 162 -6.84 4.52 17.45
C ILE A 162 -6.89 4.52 18.98
N ASP A 163 -8.07 4.30 19.57
CA ASP A 163 -8.27 4.24 21.01
C ASP A 163 -7.64 2.98 21.63
N GLU A 164 -7.50 1.89 20.87
CA GLU A 164 -6.84 0.66 21.32
C GLU A 164 -5.32 0.77 21.21
N ASN A 165 -4.84 1.39 20.12
CA ASN A 165 -3.40 1.61 19.89
C ASN A 165 -3.17 2.93 19.12
N PRO A 166 -2.59 3.95 19.74
CA PRO A 166 -2.36 5.25 19.09
C PRO A 166 -1.37 5.16 17.91
N ASN A 167 -0.56 4.12 17.81
CA ASN A 167 0.37 3.92 16.68
C ASN A 167 -0.37 3.54 15.39
N ASN A 168 -1.64 3.13 15.48
CA ASN A 168 -2.45 2.78 14.30
C ASN A 168 -2.73 3.97 13.36
N LYS A 169 -2.58 5.20 13.83
CA LYS A 169 -2.78 6.42 13.02
C LYS A 169 -1.51 6.97 12.37
N VAL A 170 -0.37 6.32 12.57
CA VAL A 170 0.92 6.74 12.01
C VAL A 170 0.96 6.39 10.53
N LEU A 171 1.41 7.32 9.69
CA LEU A 171 1.67 7.04 8.28
C LEU A 171 2.83 6.04 8.16
N ALA A 172 2.51 4.88 7.65
CA ALA A 172 3.39 3.71 7.60
C ALA A 172 3.97 3.45 6.21
N GLU A 173 3.21 3.79 5.18
CA GLU A 173 3.54 3.49 3.80
C GLU A 173 3.12 4.62 2.85
N PHE A 174 3.93 4.84 1.83
CA PHE A 174 3.57 5.53 0.59
C PHE A 174 3.85 4.60 -0.58
N GLY A 175 2.83 4.27 -1.35
CA GLY A 175 2.91 3.38 -2.48
C GLY A 175 2.43 4.01 -3.79
N ILE A 176 2.96 3.51 -4.91
CA ILE A 176 2.63 3.95 -6.28
C ILE A 176 2.26 2.73 -7.10
N GLY A 177 1.02 2.68 -7.59
CA GLY A 177 0.52 1.63 -8.45
C GLY A 177 1.14 1.67 -9.85
N MET A 178 1.50 0.50 -10.40
CA MET A 178 2.21 0.34 -11.65
C MET A 178 1.52 -0.56 -12.68
N ASN A 179 0.42 -1.24 -12.32
CA ASN A 179 -0.32 -2.14 -13.19
C ASN A 179 -1.30 -1.37 -14.08
N ASP A 180 -1.01 -1.24 -15.36
CA ASP A 180 -1.81 -0.50 -16.36
C ASP A 180 -3.12 -1.20 -16.76
N LYS A 181 -3.38 -2.40 -16.25
CA LYS A 181 -4.62 -3.16 -16.45
C LYS A 181 -5.47 -3.23 -15.19
N ALA A 182 -4.93 -2.81 -14.03
CA ALA A 182 -5.68 -2.74 -12.78
C ALA A 182 -6.64 -1.57 -12.76
N THR A 183 -7.74 -1.74 -12.04
CA THR A 183 -8.78 -0.72 -11.86
C THR A 183 -9.26 -0.73 -10.42
N LEU A 184 -9.67 0.42 -9.91
CA LEU A 184 -10.18 0.53 -8.53
C LEU A 184 -11.52 -0.20 -8.39
N LYS A 185 -11.57 -1.16 -7.47
CA LYS A 185 -12.75 -2.02 -7.20
C LYS A 185 -13.06 -2.15 -5.71
N GLY A 186 -12.25 -1.55 -4.85
CA GLY A 186 -12.32 -1.75 -3.40
C GLY A 186 -11.67 -3.08 -2.97
N SER A 187 -10.73 -3.59 -3.77
CA SER A 187 -9.99 -4.81 -3.51
C SER A 187 -8.50 -4.50 -3.38
N MET A 188 -7.91 -4.79 -2.23
CA MET A 188 -6.50 -4.49 -1.90
C MET A 188 -5.55 -4.87 -3.05
N LEU A 189 -5.57 -6.13 -3.49
CA LEU A 189 -4.66 -6.64 -4.53
C LEU A 189 -4.71 -5.92 -5.88
N GLU A 190 -5.81 -5.27 -6.20
CA GLU A 190 -5.95 -4.59 -7.48
C GLU A 190 -5.80 -3.08 -7.33
N ASP A 191 -6.34 -2.53 -6.24
CA ASP A 191 -6.41 -1.10 -6.01
C ASP A 191 -5.02 -0.50 -5.72
N GLU A 192 -4.21 -1.13 -4.86
CA GLU A 192 -2.83 -0.70 -4.57
C GLU A 192 -1.95 -0.69 -5.82
N GLY A 193 -2.16 -1.66 -6.70
CA GLY A 193 -1.42 -1.81 -7.94
C GLY A 193 -1.87 -0.92 -9.10
N ALA A 194 -2.99 -0.19 -9.00
CA ALA A 194 -3.58 0.50 -10.13
C ALA A 194 -2.68 1.64 -10.65
N TYR A 195 -2.33 1.60 -11.95
CA TYR A 195 -1.47 2.61 -12.55
C TYR A 195 -2.12 3.99 -12.54
N GLY A 196 -1.34 5.00 -12.15
CA GLY A 196 -1.80 6.38 -12.08
C GLY A 196 -2.44 6.75 -10.74
N THR A 197 -2.43 5.83 -9.78
CA THR A 197 -2.80 6.08 -8.39
C THR A 197 -1.57 6.03 -7.47
N CYS A 198 -1.72 6.63 -6.31
CA CYS A 198 -0.85 6.38 -5.17
C CYS A 198 -1.73 6.09 -3.95
N HIS A 199 -1.20 5.36 -2.99
CA HIS A 199 -1.88 5.05 -1.75
C HIS A 199 -1.01 5.39 -0.53
N LEU A 200 -1.65 5.46 0.61
CA LEU A 200 -1.06 5.78 1.90
C LEU A 200 -1.53 4.76 2.93
N GLY A 201 -0.62 3.93 3.41
CA GLY A 201 -0.88 2.97 4.47
C GLY A 201 -0.68 3.57 5.86
N PHE A 202 -1.55 3.22 6.80
CA PHE A 202 -1.47 3.66 8.20
C PHE A 202 -1.33 2.47 9.14
N GLY A 203 -0.46 2.61 10.14
CA GLY A 203 -0.23 1.62 11.18
C GLY A 203 1.15 1.00 11.15
N HIS A 204 1.23 -0.34 11.09
CA HIS A 204 2.48 -1.09 11.21
C HIS A 204 3.38 -0.96 9.99
N ASN A 205 4.69 -0.73 10.21
CA ASN A 205 5.71 -0.71 9.14
C ASN A 205 7.09 -1.26 9.57
N ALA A 206 7.19 -1.84 10.75
CA ALA A 206 8.47 -2.32 11.26
C ALA A 206 9.09 -3.45 10.42
N ASP A 207 8.29 -4.17 9.66
CA ASP A 207 8.72 -5.22 8.72
C ASP A 207 8.96 -4.71 7.28
N GLN A 208 8.69 -3.41 7.04
CA GLN A 208 8.87 -2.75 5.74
C GLN A 208 9.98 -1.69 5.73
N GLY A 209 10.81 -1.67 6.77
CA GLY A 209 11.92 -0.72 6.91
C GLY A 209 11.60 0.51 7.76
N GLY A 210 10.40 0.58 8.37
CA GLY A 210 10.04 1.54 9.39
C GLY A 210 10.36 1.07 10.79
N VAL A 211 9.83 1.79 11.80
CA VAL A 211 10.00 1.47 13.23
C VAL A 211 8.68 1.47 14.00
N ASN A 212 7.56 1.72 13.33
CA ASN A 212 6.26 1.80 13.99
C ASN A 212 5.66 0.41 14.17
N GLU A 213 5.46 0.03 15.44
CA GLU A 213 4.74 -1.19 15.81
C GLU A 213 3.28 -0.84 16.09
N ALA A 214 2.39 -1.40 15.32
CA ALA A 214 0.96 -1.17 15.40
C ALA A 214 0.17 -2.48 15.28
N SER A 215 -1.11 -2.44 15.59
CA SER A 215 -1.99 -3.62 15.52
C SER A 215 -2.71 -3.78 14.18
N VAL A 216 -2.62 -2.77 13.31
CA VAL A 216 -3.20 -2.76 11.96
C VAL A 216 -2.19 -2.22 10.95
N HIS A 217 -2.44 -2.52 9.67
CA HIS A 217 -1.90 -1.83 8.52
C HIS A 217 -3.07 -1.70 7.52
N ILE A 218 -3.45 -0.47 7.20
CA ILE A 218 -4.61 -0.19 6.33
C ILE A 218 -4.22 0.86 5.29
N ASP A 219 -4.36 0.51 4.02
CA ASP A 219 -4.14 1.35 2.84
C ASP A 219 -5.41 2.09 2.41
#